data_a7792c334ddae5ed6236485f6da3c618
#
_entry.id   a7792c334ddae5ed6236485f6da3c618
#
_cell.length_a   1.000
_cell.length_b   1.000
_cell.length_c   1.000
_cell.angle_alpha   90.00
_cell.angle_beta   90.00
_cell.angle_gamma   90.00
#
_symmetry.space_group_name_H-M   'P 1'
#
loop_
_entity.id
_entity.type
_entity.pdbx_description
1 polymer ?
#
loop_
_entity_poly.entity_id
_entity_poly.type
_entity_poly.pdbx_seq_one_letter_code
_entity_poly.pdbx_strand_id
1 'polypeptide(L)'
;FCKNAKPDNIIDLAAITSIYRPGPLGAGVDRKYIGAKEDPEDIDYINSIVREVTEETYGFLIFQEQIAMLAHKLGKDLTLDEGNKLRKLLTKKGTGAAAAEKDKIFDKFRKGCVEKGMRDYEARELWETFEYFSGYGFNKSHAVSYCVLSYQCAYLLNYYPAEWLAAFLDKEPETRKERAIATAKSLGFNVEPLNVNTSGVNWEISEDGKTLIQPLSSIKGLGIKAIEQIIEHRPFHTVEEFLFHPEIVYSKLNKKSIHALTLSQAMNCLIDDRFTGLAHFYAAVAEDRPRKEKNLIENIEKYRDEGDFLEEEKIQYLVDLTGVFPIN
;
A
#
# COMPACT_ATOMS: atom_id res chain seq x y z
N PHE A 1 4.41 -11.18 13.28
CA PHE A 1 4.76 -12.52 12.79
C PHE A 1 6.03 -12.50 11.96
N CYS A 2 6.12 -11.70 10.88
CA CYS A 2 7.29 -11.66 9.98
C CYS A 2 8.63 -11.44 10.72
N LYS A 3 8.67 -10.52 11.71
CA LYS A 3 9.88 -10.28 12.53
C LYS A 3 10.33 -11.52 13.32
N ASN A 4 9.39 -12.33 13.78
CA ASN A 4 9.70 -13.55 14.56
C ASN A 4 10.07 -14.71 13.63
N ALA A 5 9.41 -14.81 12.49
CA ALA A 5 9.66 -15.88 11.52
C ALA A 5 10.93 -15.67 10.67
N LYS A 6 11.49 -14.46 10.66
CA LYS A 6 12.78 -14.10 10.01
C LYS A 6 12.94 -14.76 8.62
N PRO A 7 12.14 -14.37 7.61
CA PRO A 7 12.23 -14.99 6.29
C PRO A 7 13.61 -14.79 5.66
N ASP A 8 14.22 -15.86 5.16
CA ASP A 8 15.55 -15.86 4.54
C ASP A 8 15.46 -15.88 3.01
N ASN A 9 14.29 -16.24 2.48
CA ASN A 9 14.05 -16.40 1.06
C ASN A 9 12.60 -16.06 0.68
N ILE A 10 12.31 -16.03 -0.61
CA ILE A 10 10.98 -15.67 -1.13
C ILE A 10 9.92 -16.71 -0.76
N ILE A 11 10.28 -17.98 -0.64
CA ILE A 11 9.32 -19.03 -0.28
C ILE A 11 8.90 -18.89 1.20
N ASP A 12 9.83 -18.58 2.10
CA ASP A 12 9.51 -18.26 3.49
C ASP A 12 8.54 -17.08 3.57
N LEU A 13 8.81 -16.00 2.82
CA LEU A 13 7.94 -14.83 2.80
C LEU A 13 6.55 -15.18 2.25
N ALA A 14 6.48 -16.03 1.23
CA ALA A 14 5.23 -16.52 0.67
C ALA A 14 4.47 -17.42 1.67
N ALA A 15 5.17 -18.29 2.41
CA ALA A 15 4.59 -19.10 3.46
C ALA A 15 4.03 -18.24 4.61
N ILE A 16 4.81 -17.27 5.09
CA ILE A 16 4.42 -16.31 6.13
C ILE A 16 3.14 -15.56 5.72
N THR A 17 3.10 -15.03 4.49
CA THR A 17 1.94 -14.32 3.94
C THR A 17 0.71 -15.23 3.85
N SER A 18 0.91 -16.49 3.51
CA SER A 18 -0.15 -17.51 3.38
C SER A 18 -0.70 -17.97 4.72
N ILE A 19 0.14 -18.00 5.77
CA ILE A 19 -0.23 -18.40 7.14
C ILE A 19 -0.92 -17.23 7.87
N TYR A 20 -0.55 -15.97 7.59
CA TYR A 20 -1.08 -14.80 8.30
C TYR A 20 -2.53 -14.49 7.90
N ARG A 21 -3.43 -15.41 8.23
CA ARG A 21 -4.89 -15.35 7.98
C ARG A 21 -5.65 -15.98 9.15
N PRO A 22 -6.89 -15.56 9.42
CA PRO A 22 -7.63 -15.98 10.61
C PRO A 22 -7.67 -17.50 10.84
N GLY A 23 -7.84 -18.30 9.77
CA GLY A 23 -7.89 -19.77 9.88
C GLY A 23 -6.58 -20.38 10.38
N PRO A 24 -5.47 -20.28 9.66
CA PRO A 24 -4.18 -20.81 10.10
C PRO A 24 -3.70 -20.24 11.44
N LEU A 25 -3.90 -18.92 11.70
CA LEU A 25 -3.57 -18.30 12.98
C LEU A 25 -4.38 -18.90 14.12
N GLY A 26 -5.69 -19.10 13.94
CA GLY A 26 -6.56 -19.74 14.93
C GLY A 26 -6.16 -21.18 15.26
N ALA A 27 -5.52 -21.88 14.31
CA ALA A 27 -4.96 -23.22 14.49
C ALA A 27 -3.52 -23.23 15.03
N GLY A 28 -2.92 -22.07 15.30
CA GLY A 28 -1.56 -21.92 15.81
C GLY A 28 -0.45 -22.35 14.84
N VAL A 29 -0.75 -22.37 13.53
CA VAL A 29 0.20 -22.76 12.48
C VAL A 29 1.40 -21.82 12.45
N ASP A 30 1.20 -20.54 12.75
CA ASP A 30 2.25 -19.52 12.82
C ASP A 30 3.37 -19.87 13.82
N ARG A 31 3.00 -20.30 15.03
CA ARG A 31 3.96 -20.68 16.07
C ARG A 31 4.67 -21.99 15.73
N LYS A 32 3.92 -22.97 15.22
CA LYS A 32 4.49 -24.25 14.81
C LYS A 32 5.47 -24.10 13.66
N TYR A 33 5.13 -23.24 12.67
CA TYR A 33 6.01 -22.93 11.55
C TYR A 33 7.32 -22.28 11.99
N ILE A 34 7.28 -21.33 12.94
CA ILE A 34 8.48 -20.70 13.49
C ILE A 34 9.36 -21.76 14.16
N GLY A 35 8.79 -22.60 15.02
CA GLY A 35 9.56 -23.65 15.70
C GLY A 35 10.21 -24.63 14.74
N ALA A 36 9.48 -25.10 13.73
CA ALA A 36 10.02 -26.00 12.71
C ALA A 36 11.12 -25.33 11.84
N LYS A 37 11.01 -24.03 11.59
CA LYS A 37 12.06 -23.26 10.88
C LYS A 37 13.31 -23.09 11.73
N GLU A 38 13.19 -22.93 13.04
CA GLU A 38 14.33 -22.78 13.95
C GLU A 38 15.13 -24.09 14.07
N ASP A 39 14.45 -25.23 14.06
CA ASP A 39 15.05 -26.56 14.19
C ASP A 39 14.64 -27.50 13.04
N PRO A 40 15.06 -27.23 11.79
CA PRO A 40 14.62 -27.99 10.61
C PRO A 40 15.11 -29.43 10.58
N GLU A 41 16.18 -29.77 11.31
CA GLU A 41 16.71 -31.14 11.42
C GLU A 41 15.83 -32.03 12.32
N ASP A 42 15.03 -31.43 13.20
CA ASP A 42 14.15 -32.18 14.12
C ASP A 42 12.78 -32.54 13.48
N ILE A 43 12.58 -32.18 12.21
CA ILE A 43 11.31 -32.46 11.52
C ILE A 43 11.26 -33.96 11.14
N ASP A 44 10.33 -34.68 11.75
CA ASP A 44 10.06 -36.06 11.40
C ASP A 44 9.10 -36.15 10.19
N TYR A 45 9.66 -36.54 9.06
CA TYR A 45 8.88 -36.75 7.83
C TYR A 45 8.43 -38.21 7.70
N ILE A 46 7.12 -38.41 7.57
CA ILE A 46 6.52 -39.75 7.41
C ILE A 46 7.13 -40.54 6.23
N ASN A 47 7.56 -39.82 5.17
CA ASN A 47 8.09 -40.44 3.94
C ASN A 47 9.01 -39.43 3.22
N SER A 48 9.99 -39.96 2.46
CA SER A 48 10.93 -39.13 1.69
C SER A 48 10.24 -38.29 0.62
N ILE A 49 9.14 -38.76 0.04
CA ILE A 49 8.33 -37.99 -0.94
C ILE A 49 7.59 -36.85 -0.25
N VAL A 50 7.10 -37.07 0.97
CA VAL A 50 6.48 -36.00 1.77
C VAL A 50 7.54 -34.92 2.09
N ARG A 51 8.73 -35.34 2.48
CA ARG A 51 9.87 -34.43 2.69
C ARG A 51 10.14 -33.62 1.42
N GLU A 52 10.35 -34.26 0.29
CA GLU A 52 10.64 -33.60 -1.00
C GLU A 52 9.64 -32.48 -1.35
N VAL A 53 8.36 -32.66 -1.03
CA VAL A 53 7.30 -31.72 -1.38
C VAL A 53 7.10 -30.64 -0.32
N THR A 54 7.45 -30.91 0.94
CA THR A 54 7.14 -30.00 2.05
C THR A 54 8.36 -29.43 2.77
N GLU A 55 9.60 -29.84 2.42
CA GLU A 55 10.80 -29.31 3.07
C GLU A 55 10.96 -27.81 2.90
N GLU A 56 10.56 -27.24 1.77
CA GLU A 56 10.56 -25.80 1.53
C GLU A 56 9.61 -25.01 2.45
N THR A 57 8.70 -25.70 3.12
CA THR A 57 7.72 -25.17 4.08
C THR A 57 7.83 -25.85 5.45
N TYR A 58 9.00 -26.41 5.75
CA TYR A 58 9.31 -27.04 7.05
C TYR A 58 8.29 -28.11 7.47
N GLY A 59 7.87 -28.95 6.51
CA GLY A 59 6.91 -30.04 6.75
C GLY A 59 5.44 -29.63 6.73
N PHE A 60 5.13 -28.34 6.60
CA PHE A 60 3.74 -27.87 6.57
C PHE A 60 3.15 -27.86 5.17
N LEU A 61 1.90 -28.28 5.08
CA LEU A 61 1.07 -28.03 3.90
C LEU A 61 0.58 -26.57 3.96
N ILE A 62 1.11 -25.70 3.14
CA ILE A 62 0.76 -24.27 3.07
C ILE A 62 0.14 -23.94 1.71
N PHE A 63 0.72 -24.50 0.66
CA PHE A 63 0.31 -24.25 -0.72
C PHE A 63 -0.61 -25.36 -1.25
N GLN A 64 -1.64 -24.94 -1.98
CA GLN A 64 -2.57 -25.89 -2.62
C GLN A 64 -1.85 -26.83 -3.59
N GLU A 65 -0.79 -26.37 -4.22
CA GLU A 65 0.04 -27.12 -5.16
C GLU A 65 0.74 -28.30 -4.49
N GLN A 66 1.06 -28.21 -3.19
CA GLN A 66 1.67 -29.30 -2.43
C GLN A 66 0.72 -30.50 -2.33
N ILE A 67 -0.58 -30.27 -2.12
CA ILE A 67 -1.59 -31.34 -2.11
C ILE A 67 -1.63 -32.06 -3.46
N ALA A 68 -1.66 -31.29 -4.56
CA ALA A 68 -1.70 -31.87 -5.90
C ALA A 68 -0.43 -32.70 -6.20
N MET A 69 0.72 -32.20 -5.77
CA MET A 69 2.01 -32.87 -5.98
C MET A 69 2.14 -34.13 -5.13
N LEU A 70 1.72 -34.10 -3.86
CA LEU A 70 1.70 -35.29 -3.00
C LEU A 70 0.75 -36.34 -3.51
N ALA A 71 -0.46 -35.97 -3.95
CA ALA A 71 -1.40 -36.88 -4.53
C ALA A 71 -0.83 -37.59 -5.78
N HIS A 72 -0.18 -36.82 -6.66
CA HIS A 72 0.49 -37.32 -7.85
C HIS A 72 1.66 -38.27 -7.51
N LYS A 73 2.59 -37.82 -6.66
CA LYS A 73 3.82 -38.55 -6.36
C LYS A 73 3.61 -39.78 -5.51
N LEU A 74 2.67 -39.74 -4.57
CA LEU A 74 2.36 -40.87 -3.70
C LEU A 74 1.33 -41.83 -4.29
N GLY A 75 0.36 -41.31 -5.03
CA GLY A 75 -0.74 -42.15 -5.56
C GLY A 75 -0.29 -43.11 -6.66
N LYS A 76 -1.04 -44.21 -6.78
CA LYS A 76 -0.87 -45.19 -7.87
C LYS A 76 -1.59 -44.69 -9.11
N ASP A 77 -0.85 -44.50 -10.19
CA ASP A 77 -1.41 -44.05 -11.48
C ASP A 77 -2.26 -42.77 -11.36
N LEU A 78 -1.88 -41.90 -10.43
CA LEU A 78 -2.47 -40.54 -10.28
C LEU A 78 -1.64 -39.54 -11.09
N THR A 79 -2.30 -38.95 -12.08
CA THR A 79 -1.70 -37.84 -12.85
C THR A 79 -1.71 -36.54 -12.04
N LEU A 80 -0.88 -35.60 -12.43
CA LEU A 80 -0.89 -34.25 -11.82
C LEU A 80 -2.24 -33.55 -12.02
N ASP A 81 -2.92 -33.80 -13.14
CA ASP A 81 -4.26 -33.27 -13.40
C ASP A 81 -5.29 -33.82 -12.43
N GLU A 82 -5.22 -35.11 -12.10
CA GLU A 82 -6.08 -35.72 -11.05
C GLU A 82 -5.76 -35.11 -9.67
N GLY A 83 -4.49 -34.84 -9.36
CA GLY A 83 -4.09 -34.12 -8.16
C GLY A 83 -4.66 -32.70 -8.11
N ASN A 84 -4.66 -31.98 -9.22
CA ASN A 84 -5.27 -30.65 -9.33
C ASN A 84 -6.80 -30.68 -9.23
N LYS A 85 -7.44 -31.76 -9.73
CA LYS A 85 -8.89 -32.01 -9.51
C LYS A 85 -9.19 -32.27 -8.05
N LEU A 86 -8.38 -33.09 -7.37
CA LEU A 86 -8.52 -33.36 -5.94
C LEU A 86 -8.55 -32.05 -5.13
N ARG A 87 -7.62 -31.15 -5.37
CA ARG A 87 -7.57 -29.83 -4.72
C ARG A 87 -8.92 -29.10 -4.82
N LYS A 88 -9.58 -29.15 -5.99
CA LYS A 88 -10.89 -28.52 -6.22
C LYS A 88 -12.04 -29.33 -5.54
N LEU A 89 -11.93 -30.64 -5.48
CA LEU A 89 -12.93 -31.48 -4.83
C LEU A 89 -12.92 -31.35 -3.31
N LEU A 90 -11.73 -31.20 -2.71
CA LEU A 90 -11.56 -31.00 -1.27
C LEU A 90 -12.14 -29.67 -0.76
N THR A 91 -12.15 -28.63 -1.59
CA THR A 91 -12.72 -27.31 -1.20
C THR A 91 -14.25 -27.27 -1.28
N LYS A 92 -14.88 -28.23 -1.98
CA LYS A 92 -16.34 -28.27 -2.14
C LYS A 92 -16.93 -29.32 -1.16
N LYS A 93 -17.97 -28.94 -0.43
CA LYS A 93 -18.81 -29.94 0.28
C LYS A 93 -19.52 -30.80 -0.80
N GLY A 94 -18.81 -31.81 -1.28
CA GLY A 94 -19.27 -32.65 -2.38
C GLY A 94 -20.40 -33.57 -1.98
N THR A 95 -21.46 -33.58 -2.78
CA THR A 95 -22.52 -34.60 -2.75
C THR A 95 -22.59 -35.32 -4.11
N GLY A 96 -22.98 -36.57 -4.13
CA GLY A 96 -23.15 -37.32 -5.37
C GLY A 96 -21.86 -37.59 -6.16
N ALA A 97 -21.80 -37.20 -7.44
CA ALA A 97 -20.68 -37.50 -8.34
C ALA A 97 -19.32 -37.00 -7.86
N ALA A 98 -19.27 -35.84 -7.20
CA ALA A 98 -18.04 -35.28 -6.67
C ALA A 98 -17.46 -36.09 -5.50
N ALA A 99 -18.32 -36.63 -4.62
CA ALA A 99 -17.91 -37.53 -3.55
C ALA A 99 -17.35 -38.86 -4.11
N ALA A 100 -18.03 -39.47 -5.09
CA ALA A 100 -17.57 -40.70 -5.74
C ALA A 100 -16.23 -40.51 -6.48
N GLU A 101 -15.98 -39.35 -7.07
CA GLU A 101 -14.69 -39.02 -7.70
C GLU A 101 -13.58 -38.88 -6.65
N LYS A 102 -13.87 -38.20 -5.54
CA LYS A 102 -12.94 -38.07 -4.41
C LYS A 102 -12.55 -39.43 -3.84
N ASP A 103 -13.51 -40.33 -3.64
CA ASP A 103 -13.28 -41.68 -3.12
C ASP A 103 -12.39 -42.49 -4.07
N LYS A 104 -12.60 -42.41 -5.38
CA LYS A 104 -11.72 -43.06 -6.38
C LYS A 104 -10.28 -42.53 -6.31
N ILE A 105 -10.10 -41.22 -6.16
CA ILE A 105 -8.77 -40.66 -6.02
C ILE A 105 -8.15 -41.10 -4.70
N PHE A 106 -8.90 -41.12 -3.60
CA PHE A 106 -8.44 -41.63 -2.32
C PHE A 106 -7.96 -43.09 -2.39
N ASP A 107 -8.71 -43.97 -3.05
CA ASP A 107 -8.31 -45.40 -3.23
C ASP A 107 -6.98 -45.54 -3.99
N LYS A 108 -6.81 -44.77 -5.07
CA LYS A 108 -5.54 -44.73 -5.81
C LYS A 108 -4.41 -44.16 -4.95
N PHE A 109 -4.66 -43.07 -4.21
CA PHE A 109 -3.70 -42.47 -3.30
C PHE A 109 -3.24 -43.47 -2.24
N ARG A 110 -4.16 -44.07 -1.51
CA ARG A 110 -3.89 -45.04 -0.46
C ARG A 110 -3.09 -46.25 -0.94
N LYS A 111 -3.49 -46.84 -2.09
CA LYS A 111 -2.76 -47.95 -2.72
C LYS A 111 -1.33 -47.56 -3.06
N GLY A 112 -1.13 -46.41 -3.66
CA GLY A 112 0.19 -45.92 -4.02
C GLY A 112 1.08 -45.61 -2.82
N CYS A 113 0.54 -45.08 -1.75
CA CYS A 113 1.25 -44.85 -0.48
C CYS A 113 1.78 -46.17 0.10
N VAL A 114 0.93 -47.21 0.15
CA VAL A 114 1.32 -48.51 0.67
C VAL A 114 2.38 -49.19 -0.23
N GLU A 115 2.25 -49.10 -1.56
CA GLU A 115 3.27 -49.60 -2.50
C GLU A 115 4.62 -48.88 -2.33
N LYS A 116 4.64 -47.63 -1.83
CA LYS A 116 5.82 -46.84 -1.54
C LYS A 116 6.29 -46.95 -0.09
N GLY A 117 5.83 -47.96 0.64
CA GLY A 117 6.32 -48.29 1.98
C GLY A 117 5.66 -47.60 3.14
N MET A 118 4.62 -46.80 2.93
CA MET A 118 3.81 -46.22 3.99
C MET A 118 2.85 -47.23 4.58
N ARG A 119 2.57 -47.11 5.88
CA ARG A 119 1.49 -47.94 6.51
C ARG A 119 0.10 -47.37 6.12
N ASP A 120 -0.90 -48.21 6.03
CA ASP A 120 -2.26 -47.82 5.61
C ASP A 120 -2.83 -46.67 6.47
N TYR A 121 -2.57 -46.69 7.76
CA TYR A 121 -3.04 -45.62 8.65
C TYR A 121 -2.33 -44.29 8.38
N GLU A 122 -1.05 -44.30 8.05
CA GLU A 122 -0.30 -43.08 7.70
C GLU A 122 -0.84 -42.43 6.42
N ALA A 123 -1.21 -43.25 5.44
CA ALA A 123 -1.86 -42.77 4.23
C ALA A 123 -3.21 -42.10 4.52
N ARG A 124 -3.98 -42.64 5.48
CA ARG A 124 -5.27 -42.06 5.91
C ARG A 124 -5.07 -40.73 6.67
N GLU A 125 -4.15 -40.71 7.61
CA GLU A 125 -3.81 -39.49 8.36
C GLU A 125 -3.33 -38.37 7.43
N LEU A 126 -2.49 -38.71 6.45
CA LEU A 126 -2.05 -37.73 5.45
C LEU A 126 -3.21 -37.19 4.60
N TRP A 127 -4.17 -38.08 4.23
CA TRP A 127 -5.37 -37.66 3.52
C TRP A 127 -6.30 -36.80 4.37
N GLU A 128 -6.48 -37.08 5.64
CA GLU A 128 -7.22 -36.24 6.58
C GLU A 128 -6.57 -34.88 6.71
N THR A 129 -5.23 -34.81 6.69
CA THR A 129 -4.48 -33.57 6.64
C THR A 129 -4.79 -32.77 5.37
N PHE A 130 -4.93 -33.41 4.20
CA PHE A 130 -5.36 -32.75 2.98
C PHE A 130 -6.78 -32.17 3.10
N GLU A 131 -7.70 -32.90 3.69
CA GLU A 131 -9.08 -32.45 3.91
C GLU A 131 -9.14 -31.24 4.85
N TYR A 132 -8.43 -31.33 5.96
CA TYR A 132 -8.30 -30.22 6.92
C TYR A 132 -7.70 -28.98 6.25
N PHE A 133 -6.64 -29.18 5.47
CA PHE A 133 -5.89 -28.08 4.87
C PHE A 133 -6.57 -27.49 3.62
N SER A 134 -7.48 -28.22 3.00
CA SER A 134 -8.15 -27.79 1.77
C SER A 134 -8.92 -26.48 1.92
N GLY A 135 -9.43 -26.19 3.12
CA GLY A 135 -10.09 -24.92 3.45
C GLY A 135 -9.12 -23.74 3.61
N TYR A 136 -7.83 -24.01 3.80
CA TYR A 136 -6.81 -23.01 4.14
C TYR A 136 -5.68 -22.91 3.12
N GLY A 137 -5.54 -23.85 2.21
CA GLY A 137 -4.49 -23.88 1.20
C GLY A 137 -4.43 -22.58 0.38
N PHE A 138 -3.24 -22.03 0.22
CA PHE A 138 -3.01 -20.79 -0.54
C PHE A 138 -2.41 -21.11 -1.90
N ASN A 139 -2.72 -20.31 -2.91
CA ASN A 139 -2.09 -20.49 -4.23
C ASN A 139 -0.63 -20.01 -4.18
N LYS A 140 0.33 -20.90 -4.45
CA LYS A 140 1.76 -20.64 -4.37
C LYS A 140 2.19 -19.55 -5.34
N SER A 141 1.74 -19.61 -6.60
CA SER A 141 2.14 -18.64 -7.62
C SER A 141 1.67 -17.24 -7.28
N HIS A 142 0.46 -17.10 -6.74
CA HIS A 142 -0.06 -15.82 -6.26
C HIS A 142 0.78 -15.30 -5.07
N ALA A 143 1.04 -16.13 -4.07
CA ALA A 143 1.85 -15.75 -2.91
C ALA A 143 3.24 -15.28 -3.33
N VAL A 144 3.94 -16.05 -4.16
CA VAL A 144 5.29 -15.71 -4.64
C VAL A 144 5.29 -14.41 -5.43
N SER A 145 4.33 -14.20 -6.34
CA SER A 145 4.24 -12.97 -7.13
C SER A 145 4.10 -11.73 -6.24
N TYR A 146 3.23 -11.79 -5.23
CA TYR A 146 3.08 -10.69 -4.27
C TYR A 146 4.32 -10.50 -3.39
N CYS A 147 4.97 -11.58 -3.00
CA CYS A 147 6.18 -11.51 -2.17
C CYS A 147 7.37 -10.91 -2.91
N VAL A 148 7.51 -11.16 -4.21
CA VAL A 148 8.51 -10.49 -5.04
C VAL A 148 8.30 -8.97 -5.04
N LEU A 149 7.06 -8.52 -5.24
CA LEU A 149 6.74 -7.09 -5.18
C LEU A 149 6.96 -6.51 -3.78
N SER A 150 6.56 -7.23 -2.73
CA SER A 150 6.78 -6.80 -1.34
C SER A 150 8.28 -6.68 -1.01
N TYR A 151 9.09 -7.62 -1.49
CA TYR A 151 10.54 -7.57 -1.34
C TYR A 151 11.14 -6.38 -2.08
N GLN A 152 10.70 -6.11 -3.32
CA GLN A 152 11.14 -4.94 -4.08
C GLN A 152 10.80 -3.63 -3.36
N CYS A 153 9.58 -3.51 -2.81
CA CYS A 153 9.19 -2.36 -2.00
C CYS A 153 10.08 -2.19 -0.76
N ALA A 154 10.33 -3.28 -0.04
CA ALA A 154 11.21 -3.26 1.14
C ALA A 154 12.66 -2.92 0.79
N TYR A 155 13.15 -3.43 -0.34
CA TYR A 155 14.48 -3.09 -0.87
C TYR A 155 14.60 -1.59 -1.19
N LEU A 156 13.62 -1.04 -1.92
CA LEU A 156 13.61 0.38 -2.26
C LEU A 156 13.50 1.25 -1.00
N LEU A 157 12.64 0.89 -0.07
CA LEU A 157 12.53 1.61 1.20
C LEU A 157 13.83 1.59 2.02
N ASN A 158 14.59 0.49 1.96
CA ASN A 158 15.85 0.37 2.71
C ASN A 158 17.02 1.12 2.07
N TYR A 159 17.14 1.07 0.74
CA TYR A 159 18.29 1.63 0.03
C TYR A 159 18.03 3.00 -0.61
N TYR A 160 16.78 3.31 -0.91
CA TYR A 160 16.33 4.54 -1.56
C TYR A 160 15.07 5.08 -0.87
N PRO A 161 15.15 5.34 0.47
CA PRO A 161 13.96 5.64 1.25
C PRO A 161 13.26 6.93 0.82
N ALA A 162 13.99 7.97 0.44
CA ALA A 162 13.43 9.25 0.03
C ALA A 162 12.62 9.11 -1.26
N GLU A 163 13.20 8.53 -2.29
CA GLU A 163 12.58 8.31 -3.60
C GLU A 163 11.38 7.36 -3.49
N TRP A 164 11.53 6.30 -2.68
CA TRP A 164 10.45 5.35 -2.46
C TRP A 164 9.27 6.01 -1.73
N LEU A 165 9.54 6.83 -0.70
CA LEU A 165 8.51 7.54 0.05
C LEU A 165 7.79 8.58 -0.81
N ALA A 166 8.50 9.33 -1.64
CA ALA A 166 7.89 10.27 -2.57
C ALA A 166 6.94 9.56 -3.54
N ALA A 167 7.40 8.48 -4.19
CA ALA A 167 6.57 7.67 -5.08
C ALA A 167 5.40 6.97 -4.36
N PHE A 168 5.61 6.51 -3.13
CA PHE A 168 4.57 5.92 -2.30
C PHE A 168 3.49 6.96 -1.93
N LEU A 169 3.90 8.14 -1.50
CA LEU A 169 2.99 9.24 -1.17
C LEU A 169 2.18 9.70 -2.40
N ASP A 170 2.73 9.69 -3.60
CA ASP A 170 1.98 9.99 -4.82
C ASP A 170 0.85 8.99 -5.07
N LYS A 171 1.09 7.71 -4.85
CA LYS A 171 0.16 6.62 -5.19
C LYS A 171 -0.78 6.23 -4.06
N GLU A 172 -0.48 6.60 -2.82
CA GLU A 172 -1.33 6.24 -1.69
C GLU A 172 -2.68 6.96 -1.78
N PRO A 173 -3.81 6.26 -1.61
CA PRO A 173 -5.13 6.86 -1.61
C PRO A 173 -5.27 7.98 -0.57
N GLU A 174 -6.08 8.98 -0.87
CA GLU A 174 -6.33 10.13 0.02
C GLU A 174 -6.71 9.70 1.45
N THR A 175 -7.58 8.69 1.58
CA THR A 175 -8.02 8.15 2.88
C THR A 175 -6.92 7.56 3.75
N ARG A 176 -5.74 7.29 3.20
CA ARG A 176 -4.57 6.74 3.89
C ARG A 176 -3.34 7.65 3.83
N LYS A 177 -3.45 8.78 3.16
CA LYS A 177 -2.36 9.73 2.94
C LYS A 177 -1.75 10.22 4.26
N GLU A 178 -2.59 10.56 5.22
CA GLU A 178 -2.16 11.02 6.53
C GLU A 178 -1.31 9.98 7.27
N ARG A 179 -1.74 8.71 7.25
CA ARG A 179 -0.94 7.61 7.80
C ARG A 179 0.39 7.43 7.08
N ALA A 180 0.41 7.61 5.77
CA ALA A 180 1.63 7.53 4.97
C ALA A 180 2.61 8.66 5.33
N ILE A 181 2.12 9.89 5.51
CA ILE A 181 2.92 11.03 5.99
C ILE A 181 3.48 10.76 7.39
N ALA A 182 2.65 10.27 8.32
CA ALA A 182 3.10 9.89 9.65
C ALA A 182 4.19 8.80 9.61
N THR A 183 4.07 7.85 8.68
CA THR A 183 5.10 6.83 8.45
C THR A 183 6.41 7.47 7.96
N ALA A 184 6.37 8.38 7.00
CA ALA A 184 7.56 9.09 6.53
C ALA A 184 8.26 9.86 7.66
N LYS A 185 7.48 10.59 8.48
CA LYS A 185 8.01 11.28 9.67
C LYS A 185 8.65 10.31 10.68
N SER A 186 8.03 9.16 10.91
CA SER A 186 8.59 8.13 11.83
C SER A 186 9.89 7.51 11.32
N LEU A 187 10.14 7.57 10.03
CA LEU A 187 11.39 7.16 9.38
C LEU A 187 12.45 8.27 9.35
N GLY A 188 12.16 9.44 9.96
CA GLY A 188 13.10 10.55 10.08
C GLY A 188 13.08 11.54 8.93
N PHE A 189 12.05 11.51 8.08
CA PHE A 189 11.86 12.48 7.01
C PHE A 189 11.04 13.68 7.50
N ASN A 190 11.45 14.88 7.11
CA ASN A 190 10.64 16.06 7.23
C ASN A 190 9.61 16.11 6.10
N VAL A 191 8.53 16.83 6.32
CA VAL A 191 7.51 17.06 5.28
C VAL A 191 7.22 18.55 5.25
N GLU A 192 7.45 19.18 4.10
CA GLU A 192 7.11 20.58 3.88
C GLU A 192 5.65 20.72 3.45
N PRO A 193 4.93 21.72 4.00
CA PRO A 193 3.59 22.05 3.60
C PRO A 193 3.56 22.62 2.16
N LEU A 194 2.34 22.80 1.65
CA LEU A 194 2.09 23.42 0.35
C LEU A 194 2.70 24.83 0.25
N ASN A 195 3.37 25.09 -0.87
CA ASN A 195 3.93 26.39 -1.17
C ASN A 195 4.01 26.59 -2.69
N VAL A 196 3.47 27.69 -3.21
CA VAL A 196 3.47 27.99 -4.65
C VAL A 196 4.88 28.09 -5.24
N ASN A 197 5.88 28.40 -4.42
CA ASN A 197 7.26 28.55 -4.88
C ASN A 197 8.08 27.24 -4.85
N THR A 198 7.68 26.24 -4.05
CA THR A 198 8.47 24.99 -3.88
C THR A 198 7.71 23.75 -4.32
N SER A 199 6.39 23.71 -4.12
CA SER A 199 5.58 22.54 -4.42
C SER A 199 5.48 22.25 -5.91
N GLY A 200 5.74 21.00 -6.32
CA GLY A 200 5.65 20.53 -7.69
C GLY A 200 4.30 19.92 -8.06
N VAL A 201 4.28 19.14 -9.15
CA VAL A 201 3.12 18.35 -9.57
C VAL A 201 2.97 17.09 -8.72
N ASN A 202 4.07 16.44 -8.40
CA ASN A 202 4.15 15.21 -7.60
C ASN A 202 4.89 15.50 -6.30
N TRP A 203 4.89 14.54 -5.38
CA TRP A 203 5.76 14.57 -4.22
C TRP A 203 7.21 14.57 -4.67
N GLU A 204 7.97 15.51 -4.17
CA GLU A 204 9.39 15.70 -4.52
C GLU A 204 10.25 15.62 -3.26
N ILE A 205 11.55 15.42 -3.48
CA ILE A 205 12.54 15.38 -2.43
C ILE A 205 13.34 16.67 -2.56
N SER A 206 13.54 17.39 -1.47
CA SER A 206 14.40 18.57 -1.47
C SER A 206 15.88 18.16 -1.64
N GLU A 207 16.73 19.14 -1.93
CA GLU A 207 18.17 18.93 -2.15
C GLU A 207 18.89 18.33 -0.91
N ASP A 208 18.31 18.46 0.29
CA ASP A 208 18.85 17.85 1.52
C ASP A 208 18.68 16.33 1.58
N GLY A 209 17.88 15.75 0.68
CA GLY A 209 17.58 14.33 0.62
C GLY A 209 16.74 13.80 1.80
N LYS A 210 16.20 14.68 2.65
CA LYS A 210 15.47 14.33 3.90
C LYS A 210 14.12 15.01 4.04
N THR A 211 13.80 15.93 3.17
CA THR A 211 12.56 16.69 3.19
C THR A 211 11.69 16.31 1.99
N LEU A 212 10.48 15.88 2.23
CA LEU A 212 9.46 15.59 1.22
C LEU A 212 8.56 16.80 1.06
N ILE A 213 8.41 17.29 -0.17
CA ILE A 213 7.63 18.48 -0.50
C ILE A 213 6.25 18.05 -0.98
N GLN A 214 5.21 18.56 -0.31
CA GLN A 214 3.82 18.26 -0.68
C GLN A 214 3.48 18.91 -2.03
N PRO A 215 2.85 18.18 -2.98
CA PRO A 215 2.57 18.67 -4.32
C PRO A 215 1.32 19.54 -4.39
N LEU A 216 1.31 20.52 -5.31
CA LEU A 216 0.13 21.34 -5.61
C LEU A 216 -1.03 20.50 -6.18
N SER A 217 -0.76 19.34 -6.77
CA SER A 217 -1.80 18.41 -7.26
C SER A 217 -2.64 17.79 -6.13
N SER A 218 -2.18 17.86 -4.88
CA SER A 218 -2.97 17.44 -3.72
C SER A 218 -4.15 18.39 -3.43
N ILE A 219 -4.16 19.60 -4.02
CA ILE A 219 -5.21 20.59 -3.81
C ILE A 219 -6.42 20.27 -4.70
N LYS A 220 -7.53 19.89 -4.09
CA LYS A 220 -8.78 19.63 -4.81
C LYS A 220 -9.26 20.88 -5.56
N GLY A 221 -9.55 20.67 -6.83
CA GLY A 221 -10.05 21.75 -7.69
C GLY A 221 -8.97 22.62 -8.33
N LEU A 222 -7.69 22.37 -8.05
CA LEU A 222 -6.57 22.97 -8.76
C LEU A 222 -6.21 22.08 -9.97
N GLY A 223 -6.44 22.60 -11.18
CA GLY A 223 -6.17 21.83 -12.41
C GLY A 223 -4.69 21.81 -12.78
N ILE A 224 -4.24 20.74 -13.46
CA ILE A 224 -2.83 20.58 -13.86
C ILE A 224 -2.29 21.78 -14.65
N LYS A 225 -3.09 22.37 -15.53
CA LYS A 225 -2.68 23.56 -16.30
C LYS A 225 -2.43 24.81 -15.44
N ALA A 226 -3.10 24.92 -14.30
CA ALA A 226 -2.82 25.98 -13.34
C ALA A 226 -1.51 25.72 -12.59
N ILE A 227 -1.26 24.48 -12.23
CA ILE A 227 -0.02 24.05 -11.57
C ILE A 227 1.18 24.27 -12.50
N GLU A 228 1.08 23.87 -13.76
CA GLU A 228 2.13 24.09 -14.77
C GLU A 228 2.46 25.57 -14.92
N GLN A 229 1.45 26.47 -14.97
CA GLN A 229 1.66 27.91 -15.02
C GLN A 229 2.40 28.46 -13.78
N ILE A 230 2.07 27.93 -12.58
CA ILE A 230 2.77 28.33 -11.35
C ILE A 230 4.22 27.91 -11.40
N ILE A 231 4.49 26.65 -11.76
CA ILE A 231 5.85 26.10 -11.80
C ILE A 231 6.71 26.79 -12.85
N GLU A 232 6.15 27.13 -14.02
CA GLU A 232 6.86 27.76 -15.12
C GLU A 232 7.33 29.18 -14.80
N HIS A 233 6.56 29.92 -13.97
CA HIS A 233 6.79 31.34 -13.74
C HIS A 233 7.28 31.70 -12.33
N ARG A 234 7.49 30.73 -11.46
CA ARG A 234 8.06 30.96 -10.12
C ARG A 234 9.56 31.25 -10.18
N PRO A 235 10.20 31.89 -9.17
CA PRO A 235 9.62 32.25 -7.88
C PRO A 235 8.78 33.53 -7.91
N PHE A 236 7.77 33.61 -7.05
CA PHE A 236 6.97 34.79 -6.79
C PHE A 236 7.35 35.35 -5.43
N HIS A 237 7.71 36.65 -5.38
CA HIS A 237 8.12 37.33 -4.14
C HIS A 237 6.98 38.14 -3.54
N THR A 238 6.02 38.53 -4.36
CA THR A 238 4.84 39.29 -3.94
C THR A 238 3.56 38.72 -4.51
N VAL A 239 2.44 39.06 -3.90
CA VAL A 239 1.13 38.69 -4.41
C VAL A 239 0.81 39.32 -5.76
N GLU A 240 1.35 40.51 -6.03
CA GLU A 240 1.25 41.22 -7.31
C GLU A 240 1.93 40.44 -8.43
N GLU A 241 3.17 39.97 -8.19
CA GLU A 241 3.89 39.12 -9.16
C GLU A 241 3.08 37.88 -9.51
N PHE A 242 2.44 37.24 -8.52
CA PHE A 242 1.63 36.06 -8.74
C PHE A 242 0.33 36.39 -9.50
N LEU A 243 -0.40 37.41 -9.12
CA LEU A 243 -1.72 37.72 -9.67
C LEU A 243 -1.66 38.38 -11.05
N PHE A 244 -0.63 39.19 -11.33
CA PHE A 244 -0.54 40.05 -12.51
C PHE A 244 0.64 39.70 -13.41
N HIS A 245 1.20 38.50 -13.26
CA HIS A 245 2.29 38.01 -14.11
C HIS A 245 1.88 38.06 -15.58
N PRO A 246 2.65 38.69 -16.47
CA PRO A 246 2.24 39.00 -17.85
C PRO A 246 2.02 37.71 -18.69
N GLU A 247 2.69 36.62 -18.36
CA GLU A 247 2.66 35.37 -19.09
C GLU A 247 1.70 34.33 -18.49
N ILE A 248 1.20 34.56 -17.27
CA ILE A 248 0.20 33.67 -16.67
C ILE A 248 -1.16 33.88 -17.34
N VAL A 249 -1.70 32.81 -17.92
CA VAL A 249 -3.00 32.84 -18.59
C VAL A 249 -4.14 32.80 -17.57
N TYR A 250 -4.83 33.91 -17.44
CA TYR A 250 -5.88 34.12 -16.44
C TYR A 250 -6.99 33.04 -16.45
N SER A 251 -7.34 32.49 -17.61
CA SER A 251 -8.34 31.43 -17.72
C SER A 251 -7.87 30.08 -17.17
N LYS A 252 -6.55 29.85 -17.08
CA LYS A 252 -5.95 28.65 -16.49
C LYS A 252 -5.83 28.79 -14.98
N LEU A 253 -5.35 29.93 -14.49
CA LEU A 253 -5.28 30.29 -13.08
C LEU A 253 -6.50 31.14 -12.68
N ASN A 254 -7.68 30.55 -12.74
CA ASN A 254 -8.96 31.23 -12.54
C ASN A 254 -9.29 31.51 -11.06
N LYS A 255 -10.41 32.19 -10.79
CA LYS A 255 -10.86 32.52 -9.42
C LYS A 255 -10.91 31.28 -8.51
N LYS A 256 -11.44 30.14 -9.01
CA LYS A 256 -11.52 28.89 -8.24
C LYS A 256 -10.12 28.37 -7.85
N SER A 257 -9.15 28.49 -8.75
CA SER A 257 -7.76 28.08 -8.46
C SER A 257 -7.15 28.96 -7.39
N ILE A 258 -7.33 30.28 -7.45
CA ILE A 258 -6.83 31.19 -6.42
C ILE A 258 -7.48 30.91 -5.07
N HIS A 259 -8.79 30.71 -5.05
CA HIS A 259 -9.53 30.32 -3.86
C HIS A 259 -8.93 29.06 -3.20
N ALA A 260 -8.71 28.00 -4.00
CA ALA A 260 -8.13 26.76 -3.50
C ALA A 260 -6.69 26.93 -2.99
N LEU A 261 -5.85 27.69 -3.70
CA LEU A 261 -4.47 27.99 -3.32
C LEU A 261 -4.39 28.80 -2.01
N THR A 262 -5.28 29.77 -1.84
CA THR A 262 -5.29 30.60 -0.63
C THR A 262 -5.76 29.80 0.58
N LEU A 263 -6.90 29.12 0.50
CA LEU A 263 -7.47 28.36 1.61
C LEU A 263 -6.67 27.09 1.94
N SER A 264 -5.92 26.53 0.99
CA SER A 264 -4.95 25.46 1.26
C SER A 264 -3.63 25.96 1.86
N GLN A 265 -3.52 27.28 2.07
CA GLN A 265 -2.35 27.94 2.60
C GLN A 265 -1.10 27.90 1.69
N ALA A 266 -1.25 27.41 0.46
CA ALA A 266 -0.14 27.35 -0.50
C ALA A 266 0.44 28.72 -0.86
N MET A 267 -0.32 29.80 -0.66
CA MET A 267 0.09 31.17 -0.90
C MET A 267 0.57 31.91 0.35
N ASN A 268 0.73 31.24 1.50
CA ASN A 268 1.16 31.90 2.75
C ASN A 268 2.52 32.62 2.62
N CYS A 269 3.39 32.13 1.75
CA CYS A 269 4.67 32.80 1.45
C CYS A 269 4.54 34.16 0.76
N LEU A 270 3.34 34.53 0.29
CA LEU A 270 3.04 35.81 -0.37
C LEU A 270 2.28 36.78 0.54
N ILE A 271 1.97 36.38 1.78
CA ILE A 271 1.33 37.21 2.78
C ILE A 271 2.42 38.11 3.41
N ASP A 272 2.31 39.41 3.21
CA ASP A 272 3.19 40.40 3.80
C ASP A 272 2.46 41.19 4.90
N ASP A 273 3.13 42.20 5.47
CA ASP A 273 2.66 43.02 6.59
C ASP A 273 1.47 43.94 6.25
N ARG A 274 1.08 44.05 4.99
CA ARG A 274 -0.17 44.72 4.57
C ARG A 274 -1.42 43.98 4.95
N PHE A 275 -1.29 42.65 5.14
CA PHE A 275 -2.41 41.76 5.49
C PHE A 275 -2.42 41.49 6.99
N THR A 276 -3.60 41.56 7.61
CA THR A 276 -3.79 41.30 9.04
C THR A 276 -3.93 39.81 9.38
N GLY A 277 -4.16 38.96 8.37
CA GLY A 277 -4.25 37.51 8.50
C GLY A 277 -4.73 36.85 7.22
N LEU A 278 -4.91 35.52 7.28
CA LEU A 278 -5.32 34.73 6.12
C LEU A 278 -6.74 35.08 5.64
N ALA A 279 -7.68 35.42 6.54
CA ALA A 279 -9.03 35.81 6.15
C ALA A 279 -9.01 37.12 5.35
N HIS A 280 -8.24 38.13 5.80
CA HIS A 280 -8.04 39.35 5.09
C HIS A 280 -7.39 39.11 3.70
N PHE A 281 -6.31 38.31 3.66
CA PHE A 281 -5.66 37.92 2.40
C PHE A 281 -6.62 37.23 1.44
N TYR A 282 -7.39 36.26 1.95
CA TYR A 282 -8.40 35.55 1.15
C TYR A 282 -9.46 36.50 0.57
N ALA A 283 -10.03 37.39 1.39
CA ALA A 283 -11.06 38.32 0.92
C ALA A 283 -10.52 39.27 -0.18
N ALA A 284 -9.33 39.80 0.03
CA ALA A 284 -8.72 40.78 -0.90
C ALA A 284 -8.23 40.14 -2.21
N VAL A 285 -7.79 38.89 -2.19
CA VAL A 285 -7.07 38.23 -3.30
C VAL A 285 -7.94 37.21 -4.03
N ALA A 286 -8.74 36.44 -3.31
CA ALA A 286 -9.49 35.29 -3.86
C ALA A 286 -10.99 35.56 -3.96
N GLU A 287 -11.61 36.05 -2.90
CA GLU A 287 -13.06 36.29 -2.89
C GLU A 287 -13.44 37.45 -3.80
N ASP A 288 -12.78 38.61 -3.66
CA ASP A 288 -12.90 39.75 -4.55
C ASP A 288 -11.64 39.87 -5.42
N ARG A 289 -11.45 38.88 -6.32
CA ARG A 289 -10.24 38.77 -7.14
C ARG A 289 -9.97 40.05 -7.93
N PRO A 290 -8.85 40.76 -7.65
CA PRO A 290 -8.51 41.98 -8.35
C PRO A 290 -8.07 41.73 -9.80
N ARG A 291 -8.42 42.61 -10.70
CA ARG A 291 -7.99 42.56 -12.10
C ARG A 291 -6.78 43.41 -12.42
N LYS A 292 -6.43 44.30 -11.53
CA LYS A 292 -5.31 45.26 -11.64
C LYS A 292 -4.75 45.53 -10.25
N GLU A 293 -3.50 45.92 -10.16
CA GLU A 293 -2.83 46.32 -8.89
C GLU A 293 -3.62 47.35 -8.10
N LYS A 294 -4.17 48.38 -8.77
CA LYS A 294 -5.03 49.36 -8.11
C LYS A 294 -6.21 48.70 -7.36
N ASN A 295 -6.85 47.73 -7.96
CA ASN A 295 -7.96 47.02 -7.31
C ASN A 295 -7.48 46.18 -6.11
N LEU A 296 -6.28 45.61 -6.17
CA LEU A 296 -5.70 44.90 -5.02
C LEU A 296 -5.47 45.84 -3.84
N ILE A 297 -4.91 47.05 -4.08
CA ILE A 297 -4.70 48.08 -3.05
C ILE A 297 -6.04 48.49 -2.42
N GLU A 298 -7.07 48.73 -3.25
CA GLU A 298 -8.43 49.03 -2.79
C GLU A 298 -9.02 47.92 -1.95
N ASN A 299 -8.83 46.64 -2.35
CA ASN A 299 -9.31 45.50 -1.63
C ASN A 299 -8.60 45.30 -0.28
N ILE A 300 -7.28 45.50 -0.22
CA ILE A 300 -6.52 45.42 1.03
C ILE A 300 -7.10 46.40 2.08
N GLU A 301 -7.37 47.62 1.71
CA GLU A 301 -7.98 48.57 2.65
C GLU A 301 -9.44 48.22 2.97
N LYS A 302 -10.23 47.77 1.97
CA LYS A 302 -11.64 47.45 2.12
C LYS A 302 -11.89 46.30 3.09
N TYR A 303 -11.03 45.27 3.07
CA TYR A 303 -11.22 44.04 3.85
C TYR A 303 -10.33 43.95 5.10
N ARG A 304 -9.70 45.04 5.50
CA ARG A 304 -8.74 45.10 6.62
C ARG A 304 -9.30 44.53 7.94
N ASP A 305 -10.61 44.70 8.16
CA ASP A 305 -11.28 44.28 9.39
C ASP A 305 -11.62 42.78 9.42
N GLU A 306 -11.43 42.03 8.29
CA GLU A 306 -11.66 40.56 8.25
C GLU A 306 -10.65 39.81 9.14
N GLY A 307 -9.46 40.33 9.34
CA GLY A 307 -8.44 39.77 10.24
C GLY A 307 -7.94 38.39 9.81
N ASP A 308 -8.00 37.43 10.71
CA ASP A 308 -7.54 36.06 10.46
C ASP A 308 -8.65 35.06 10.72
N PHE A 309 -8.62 33.92 10.02
CA PHE A 309 -9.48 32.79 10.33
C PHE A 309 -9.10 32.18 11.68
N LEU A 310 -10.08 31.57 12.37
CA LEU A 310 -9.80 30.75 13.53
C LEU A 310 -8.95 29.54 13.12
N GLU A 311 -8.11 29.06 14.02
CA GLU A 311 -7.25 27.91 13.72
C GLU A 311 -8.03 26.67 13.28
N GLU A 312 -9.21 26.44 13.87
CA GLU A 312 -10.12 25.36 13.49
C GLU A 312 -10.62 25.52 12.05
N GLU A 313 -10.91 26.74 11.61
CA GLU A 313 -11.33 27.01 10.23
C GLU A 313 -10.18 26.80 9.23
N LYS A 314 -8.97 27.24 9.55
CA LYS A 314 -7.78 26.98 8.74
C LYS A 314 -7.52 25.48 8.54
N ILE A 315 -7.62 24.72 9.64
CA ILE A 315 -7.49 23.27 9.62
C ILE A 315 -8.59 22.65 8.74
N GLN A 316 -9.84 23.09 8.92
CA GLN A 316 -10.97 22.54 8.15
C GLN A 316 -10.80 22.80 6.65
N TYR A 317 -10.44 24.02 6.24
CA TYR A 317 -10.18 24.34 4.84
C TYR A 317 -9.04 23.50 4.26
N LEU A 318 -7.96 23.33 5.00
CA LEU A 318 -6.84 22.50 4.56
C LEU A 318 -7.24 21.04 4.36
N VAL A 319 -7.95 20.47 5.33
CA VAL A 319 -8.43 19.07 5.26
C VAL A 319 -9.42 18.89 4.12
N ASP A 320 -10.36 19.81 3.93
CA ASP A 320 -11.34 19.75 2.85
C ASP A 320 -10.68 19.78 1.47
N LEU A 321 -9.63 20.58 1.33
CA LEU A 321 -8.92 20.77 0.06
C LEU A 321 -7.85 19.72 -0.21
N THR A 322 -7.22 19.16 0.81
CA THR A 322 -6.07 18.25 0.62
C THR A 322 -6.30 16.85 1.18
N GLY A 323 -7.29 16.66 2.05
CA GLY A 323 -7.50 15.42 2.78
C GLY A 323 -6.46 15.14 3.87
N VAL A 324 -5.62 16.12 4.23
CA VAL A 324 -4.50 15.98 5.17
C VAL A 324 -4.55 17.08 6.21
N PHE A 325 -4.30 16.74 7.48
CA PHE A 325 -4.13 17.71 8.56
C PHE A 325 -2.85 18.56 8.38
N PRO A 326 -2.74 19.71 9.07
CA PRO A 326 -1.54 20.53 9.01
C PRO A 326 -0.27 19.72 9.27
N ILE A 327 0.71 19.95 8.41
CA ILE A 327 2.03 19.33 8.53
C ILE A 327 2.85 20.25 9.44
N ASN A 328 2.92 19.91 10.72
CA ASN A 328 3.74 20.61 11.71
C ASN A 328 5.05 19.85 11.92
#